data_83261a1ac7beca554c00844e723b2de4
#
_entry.id   83261a1ac7beca554c00844e723b2de4
#
_cell.length_a   1.000
_cell.length_b   1.000
_cell.length_c   1.000
_cell.angle_alpha   90.00
_cell.angle_beta   90.00
_cell.angle_gamma   90.00
#
_symmetry.space_group_name_H-M   'P 1'
#
loop_
_entity.id
_entity.type
_entity.pdbx_description
1 polymer ?
#
loop_
_entity_poly.entity_id
_entity_poly.type
_entity_poly.pdbx_seq_one_letter_code
_entity_poly.pdbx_strand_id
1 'polypeptide(L)'
;PLGIIKNLNSSSKRSNKIILEVRKRTGYIGEIKIDSGFIENKKYLDNLCIFFSLLKGKKISEDIFVKLHQTKSFWNDKKQFLSHNSELKFLDEKKSMIKEISSAKLIIQTFCGTGHLESLAINKPTLILFVHDLNLLNNRSKIYFKKFIKLGIVHKTPESLLKMLETLENQNIEKWWNLKKRQNVLKKYKEDFCIFNKEKIKDLQKIINNA
;
A
#
# COMPACT_ATOMS: atom_id res chain seq x y z
N PRO A 1 -2.44 17.57 -3.85
CA PRO A 1 -1.62 16.49 -4.42
C PRO A 1 -2.42 15.55 -5.32
N LEU A 2 -3.66 15.17 -4.97
CA LEU A 2 -4.50 14.27 -5.79
C LEU A 2 -4.96 14.88 -7.13
N GLY A 3 -4.94 16.20 -7.29
CA GLY A 3 -5.23 16.87 -8.58
C GLY A 3 -4.18 16.62 -9.68
N ILE A 4 -2.96 16.25 -9.29
CA ILE A 4 -1.85 15.98 -10.23
C ILE A 4 -2.00 14.59 -10.87
N ILE A 5 -2.74 13.68 -10.25
CA ILE A 5 -2.88 12.29 -10.68
C ILE A 5 -3.68 12.16 -11.99
N LYS A 6 -4.54 13.13 -12.32
CA LYS A 6 -5.32 13.11 -13.56
C LYS A 6 -4.48 13.09 -14.86
N ASN A 7 -3.23 13.54 -14.80
CA ASN A 7 -2.35 13.66 -15.98
C ASN A 7 -1.33 12.52 -16.09
N LEU A 8 -1.34 11.55 -15.19
CA LEU A 8 -0.50 10.37 -15.29
C LEU A 8 -1.15 9.32 -16.20
N ASN A 9 -1.42 9.73 -17.44
CA ASN A 9 -1.75 8.76 -18.47
C ASN A 9 -0.54 7.85 -18.69
N SER A 10 -0.77 6.62 -18.55
CA SER A 10 -0.02 5.40 -18.61
C SER A 10 0.88 5.17 -19.83
N SER A 11 1.62 6.15 -20.31
CA SER A 11 2.59 5.98 -21.40
C SER A 11 3.98 5.52 -20.94
N SER A 12 4.21 5.34 -19.62
CA SER A 12 5.46 4.77 -19.14
C SER A 12 5.53 3.28 -19.48
N LYS A 13 6.60 2.88 -20.16
CA LYS A 13 6.93 1.49 -20.46
C LYS A 13 6.76 0.66 -19.18
N ARG A 14 5.79 -0.27 -19.16
CA ARG A 14 5.51 -1.12 -18.01
C ARG A 14 6.73 -1.98 -17.70
N SER A 15 7.14 -1.98 -16.46
CA SER A 15 8.20 -2.86 -15.96
C SER A 15 7.56 -4.11 -15.32
N ASN A 16 8.31 -5.20 -15.24
CA ASN A 16 7.87 -6.40 -14.52
C ASN A 16 7.95 -6.24 -12.99
N LYS A 17 8.33 -5.06 -12.50
CA LYS A 17 8.54 -4.81 -11.06
C LYS A 17 7.25 -4.87 -10.26
N ILE A 18 7.33 -5.52 -9.13
CA ILE A 18 6.36 -5.45 -8.03
C ILE A 18 6.95 -4.51 -6.99
N ILE A 19 6.26 -3.44 -6.63
CA ILE A 19 6.75 -2.49 -5.63
C ILE A 19 6.05 -2.75 -4.30
N LEU A 20 6.84 -3.04 -3.29
CA LEU A 20 6.41 -3.17 -1.91
C LEU A 20 6.71 -1.87 -1.16
N GLU A 21 5.69 -1.08 -0.87
CA GLU A 21 5.82 0.14 -0.08
C GLU A 21 5.77 -0.17 1.41
N VAL A 22 6.81 0.26 2.12
CA VAL A 22 7.00 0.05 3.55
C VAL A 22 7.14 1.38 4.27
N ARG A 23 6.36 1.55 5.35
CA ARG A 23 6.50 2.68 6.25
C ARG A 23 7.76 2.50 7.12
N LYS A 24 8.63 3.50 7.14
CA LYS A 24 9.73 3.55 8.11
C LYS A 24 9.22 3.86 9.52
N ARG A 25 9.93 3.36 10.50
CA ARG A 25 9.73 3.80 11.89
C ARG A 25 10.08 5.29 11.99
N THR A 26 9.20 6.08 12.55
CA THR A 26 9.46 7.49 12.84
C THR A 26 10.29 7.60 14.13
N GLY A 27 11.38 8.37 14.07
CA GLY A 27 12.37 8.45 15.15
C GLY A 27 12.02 9.40 16.29
N TYR A 28 10.76 9.61 16.61
CA TYR A 28 10.40 10.44 17.76
C TYR A 28 10.50 9.62 19.06
N ILE A 29 11.68 9.70 19.71
CA ILE A 29 11.90 9.19 21.08
C ILE A 29 11.13 10.03 22.12
N GLY A 30 10.69 11.24 21.76
CA GLY A 30 10.02 12.16 22.68
C GLY A 30 8.54 11.90 22.96
N GLU A 31 7.88 11.06 22.18
CA GLU A 31 6.52 10.62 22.47
C GLU A 31 6.49 9.12 22.73
N ILE A 32 6.99 8.71 23.91
CA ILE A 32 6.60 7.42 24.50
C ILE A 32 5.13 7.58 24.94
N LYS A 33 4.23 7.70 24.02
CA LYS A 33 2.85 7.35 24.27
C LYS A 33 2.82 5.84 24.34
N ILE A 34 2.76 5.33 25.57
CA ILE A 34 2.41 3.95 25.92
C ILE A 34 0.92 3.78 25.55
N ASP A 35 0.60 4.05 24.31
CA ASP A 35 -0.74 3.84 23.77
C ASP A 35 -0.71 2.72 22.74
N SER A 36 -1.89 2.38 22.24
CA SER A 36 -2.11 1.38 21.19
C SER A 36 -1.16 1.51 19.99
N GLY A 37 -0.57 2.68 19.75
CA GLY A 37 0.33 2.94 18.65
C GLY A 37 1.63 2.15 18.71
N PHE A 38 2.19 1.90 19.88
CA PHE A 38 3.42 1.08 20.03
C PHE A 38 3.14 -0.39 19.70
N ILE A 39 2.08 -0.96 20.27
CA ILE A 39 1.67 -2.36 20.05
C ILE A 39 1.36 -2.58 18.56
N GLU A 40 0.63 -1.66 17.95
CA GLU A 40 0.29 -1.73 16.52
C GLU A 40 1.53 -1.59 15.62
N ASN A 41 2.48 -0.73 15.95
CA ASN A 41 3.74 -0.61 15.22
C ASN A 41 4.60 -1.88 15.35
N LYS A 42 4.67 -2.48 16.56
CA LYS A 42 5.38 -3.76 16.76
C LYS A 42 4.74 -4.85 15.91
N LYS A 43 3.42 -5.02 16.00
CA LYS A 43 2.67 -5.99 15.21
C LYS A 43 2.90 -5.82 13.70
N TYR A 44 2.92 -4.58 13.22
CA TYR A 44 3.22 -4.26 11.83
C TYR A 44 4.61 -4.73 11.42
N LEU A 45 5.64 -4.40 12.22
CA LEU A 45 7.03 -4.79 11.92
C LEU A 45 7.23 -6.30 11.99
N ASP A 46 6.69 -6.97 13.00
CA ASP A 46 6.78 -8.42 13.15
C ASP A 46 6.18 -9.12 11.91
N ASN A 47 5.02 -8.67 11.43
CA ASN A 47 4.40 -9.22 10.23
C ASN A 47 5.19 -8.92 8.95
N LEU A 48 5.86 -7.77 8.85
CA LEU A 48 6.77 -7.49 7.73
C LEU A 48 7.98 -8.42 7.75
N CYS A 49 8.59 -8.62 8.92
CA CYS A 49 9.72 -9.53 9.08
C CYS A 49 9.33 -10.98 8.71
N ILE A 50 8.14 -11.43 9.14
CA ILE A 50 7.58 -12.72 8.73
C ILE A 50 7.43 -12.77 7.20
N PHE A 51 6.83 -11.74 6.60
CA PHE A 51 6.63 -11.69 5.16
C PHE A 51 7.96 -11.77 4.39
N PHE A 52 8.97 -11.02 4.82
CA PHE A 52 10.30 -11.07 4.20
C PHE A 52 10.96 -12.45 4.35
N SER A 53 10.83 -13.10 5.51
CA SER A 53 11.31 -14.47 5.71
C SER A 53 10.59 -15.46 4.77
N LEU A 54 9.29 -15.32 4.58
CA LEU A 54 8.49 -16.16 3.69
C LEU A 54 8.84 -15.97 2.20
N LEU A 55 9.34 -14.80 1.81
CA LEU A 55 9.78 -14.51 0.43
C LEU A 55 11.13 -15.15 0.09
N LYS A 56 11.93 -15.55 1.08
CA LYS A 56 13.26 -16.11 0.85
C LYS A 56 13.19 -17.38 -0.03
N GLY A 57 13.99 -17.40 -1.08
CA GLY A 57 14.04 -18.51 -2.05
C GLY A 57 12.79 -18.66 -2.93
N LYS A 58 11.85 -17.72 -2.89
CA LYS A 58 10.68 -17.73 -3.77
C LYS A 58 10.98 -16.98 -5.07
N LYS A 59 10.62 -17.58 -6.22
CA LYS A 59 10.83 -16.97 -7.54
C LYS A 59 10.21 -15.58 -7.64
N ILE A 60 8.98 -15.39 -7.12
CA ILE A 60 8.29 -14.10 -7.14
C ILE A 60 9.07 -12.99 -6.42
N SER A 61 9.97 -13.34 -5.48
CA SER A 61 10.80 -12.37 -4.75
C SER A 61 11.76 -11.62 -5.68
N GLU A 62 12.16 -12.21 -6.80
CA GLU A 62 13.07 -11.60 -7.77
C GLU A 62 12.48 -10.34 -8.41
N ASP A 63 11.15 -10.27 -8.55
CA ASP A 63 10.43 -9.14 -9.11
C ASP A 63 10.07 -8.08 -8.05
N ILE A 64 10.23 -8.38 -6.75
CA ILE A 64 9.83 -7.49 -5.65
C ILE A 64 10.94 -6.51 -5.29
N PHE A 65 10.60 -5.23 -5.31
CA PHE A 65 11.46 -4.12 -4.91
C PHE A 65 10.83 -3.38 -3.74
N VAL A 66 11.54 -3.32 -2.63
CA VAL A 66 11.10 -2.62 -1.41
C VAL A 66 11.34 -1.13 -1.55
N LYS A 67 10.29 -0.34 -1.41
CA LYS A 67 10.35 1.12 -1.33
C LYS A 67 10.10 1.56 0.10
N LEU A 68 11.14 2.06 0.76
CA LEU A 68 10.99 2.66 2.08
C LEU A 68 10.46 4.08 1.93
N HIS A 69 9.50 4.44 2.79
CA HIS A 69 8.96 5.80 2.82
C HIS A 69 10.04 6.82 3.22
N GLN A 70 10.04 7.97 2.56
CA GLN A 70 11.02 9.05 2.80
C GLN A 70 10.74 9.74 4.14
N THR A 71 11.25 9.20 5.24
CA THR A 71 11.21 9.84 6.55
C THR A 71 12.58 9.74 7.21
N LYS A 72 12.99 10.79 7.93
CA LYS A 72 14.16 10.71 8.79
C LYS A 72 13.87 9.68 9.89
N SER A 73 14.70 8.66 9.99
CA SER A 73 14.58 7.60 10.99
C SER A 73 15.95 7.34 11.62
N PHE A 74 15.99 7.20 12.94
CA PHE A 74 17.19 6.75 13.65
C PHE A 74 17.37 5.22 13.57
N TRP A 75 16.36 4.50 13.08
CA TRP A 75 16.38 3.05 12.96
C TRP A 75 16.89 2.63 11.60
N ASN A 76 17.76 1.62 11.58
CA ASN A 76 18.21 1.01 10.34
C ASN A 76 17.25 -0.11 9.91
N ASP A 77 16.04 0.29 9.48
CA ASP A 77 15.02 -0.66 9.05
C ASP A 77 15.52 -1.58 7.92
N LYS A 78 16.30 -1.03 6.99
CA LYS A 78 16.90 -1.80 5.89
C LYS A 78 17.77 -2.95 6.41
N LYS A 79 18.65 -2.69 7.39
CA LYS A 79 19.50 -3.72 8.00
C LYS A 79 18.66 -4.80 8.69
N GLN A 80 17.61 -4.40 9.41
CA GLN A 80 16.69 -5.33 10.04
C GLN A 80 15.99 -6.23 9.02
N PHE A 81 15.46 -5.67 7.93
CA PHE A 81 14.77 -6.46 6.91
C PHE A 81 15.73 -7.41 6.18
N LEU A 82 16.95 -6.96 5.89
CA LEU A 82 18.00 -7.81 5.30
C LEU A 82 18.44 -8.98 6.21
N SER A 83 18.30 -8.87 7.53
CA SER A 83 18.56 -10.00 8.43
C SER A 83 17.51 -11.12 8.31
N HIS A 84 16.30 -10.80 7.85
CA HIS A 84 15.25 -11.79 7.58
C HIS A 84 15.33 -12.36 6.16
N ASN A 85 15.76 -11.54 5.20
CA ASN A 85 15.97 -11.98 3.83
C ASN A 85 17.05 -11.10 3.17
N SER A 86 18.25 -11.65 3.00
CA SER A 86 19.41 -10.96 2.41
C SER A 86 19.24 -10.64 0.91
N GLU A 87 18.29 -11.29 0.23
CA GLU A 87 18.04 -11.13 -1.22
C GLU A 87 17.13 -9.94 -1.54
N LEU A 88 16.61 -9.23 -0.53
CA LEU A 88 15.69 -8.10 -0.72
C LEU A 88 16.36 -6.97 -1.54
N LYS A 89 15.67 -6.54 -2.58
CA LYS A 89 16.07 -5.42 -3.43
C LYS A 89 15.39 -4.14 -2.97
N PHE A 90 16.14 -3.06 -2.79
CA PHE A 90 15.60 -1.79 -2.35
C PHE A 90 15.64 -0.76 -3.48
N LEU A 91 14.57 0.00 -3.64
CA LEU A 91 14.56 1.18 -4.49
C LEU A 91 15.22 2.37 -3.78
N ASP A 92 15.77 3.28 -4.58
CA ASP A 92 16.28 4.55 -4.07
C ASP A 92 15.13 5.33 -3.40
N GLU A 93 15.33 5.71 -2.14
CA GLU A 93 14.34 6.43 -1.35
C GLU A 93 14.00 7.81 -1.93
N LYS A 94 14.93 8.44 -2.64
CA LYS A 94 14.76 9.76 -3.26
C LYS A 94 13.86 9.74 -4.50
N LYS A 95 13.65 8.58 -5.12
CA LYS A 95 12.78 8.48 -6.29
C LYS A 95 11.33 8.71 -5.93
N SER A 96 10.62 9.44 -6.79
CA SER A 96 9.21 9.72 -6.64
C SER A 96 8.37 8.44 -6.64
N MET A 97 7.58 8.23 -5.59
CA MET A 97 6.69 7.07 -5.47
C MET A 97 5.67 7.00 -6.62
N ILE A 98 5.12 8.13 -7.05
CA ILE A 98 4.16 8.19 -8.16
C ILE A 98 4.75 7.65 -9.46
N LYS A 99 6.01 7.98 -9.77
CA LYS A 99 6.70 7.46 -10.98
C LYS A 99 6.90 5.95 -10.89
N GLU A 100 7.30 5.47 -9.72
CA GLU A 100 7.48 4.03 -9.48
C GLU A 100 6.13 3.29 -9.58
N ILE A 101 5.06 3.80 -8.94
CA ILE A 101 3.70 3.22 -9.04
C ILE A 101 3.26 3.14 -10.51
N SER A 102 3.46 4.20 -11.30
CA SER A 102 3.01 4.25 -12.70
C SER A 102 3.64 3.14 -13.55
N SER A 103 4.93 2.86 -13.35
CA SER A 103 5.67 1.87 -14.13
C SER A 103 5.52 0.43 -13.63
N ALA A 104 5.15 0.22 -12.38
CA ALA A 104 5.07 -1.10 -11.77
C ALA A 104 4.00 -2.00 -12.40
N LYS A 105 4.22 -3.31 -12.35
CA LYS A 105 3.24 -4.36 -12.71
C LYS A 105 2.18 -4.52 -11.61
N LEU A 106 2.62 -4.45 -10.36
CA LEU A 106 1.78 -4.63 -9.16
C LEU A 106 2.35 -3.77 -8.02
N ILE A 107 1.47 -3.24 -7.18
CA ILE A 107 1.84 -2.54 -5.96
C ILE A 107 1.41 -3.37 -4.75
N ILE A 108 2.27 -3.46 -3.75
CA ILE A 108 1.95 -4.01 -2.44
C ILE A 108 2.06 -2.87 -1.42
N GLN A 109 0.95 -2.55 -0.80
CA GLN A 109 0.87 -1.55 0.27
C GLN A 109 0.86 -2.25 1.62
N THR A 110 1.71 -1.83 2.53
CA THR A 110 1.79 -2.43 3.87
C THR A 110 1.18 -1.56 4.97
N PHE A 111 0.70 -0.38 4.59
CA PHE A 111 0.03 0.56 5.50
C PHE A 111 -0.99 1.42 4.73
N CYS A 112 -1.95 1.99 5.45
CA CYS A 112 -2.98 2.84 4.89
C CYS A 112 -2.54 4.32 4.90
N GLY A 113 -1.58 4.68 4.02
CA GLY A 113 -1.14 6.06 3.78
C GLY A 113 -1.69 6.60 2.46
N THR A 114 -1.13 7.70 1.96
CA THR A 114 -1.50 8.29 0.67
C THR A 114 -1.18 7.37 -0.51
N GLY A 115 -0.13 6.55 -0.42
CA GLY A 115 0.32 5.66 -1.50
C GLY A 115 -0.74 4.65 -1.94
N HIS A 116 -1.54 4.08 -1.01
CA HIS A 116 -2.61 3.18 -1.41
C HIS A 116 -3.75 3.92 -2.13
N LEU A 117 -4.07 5.15 -1.73
CA LEU A 117 -5.07 5.98 -2.41
C LEU A 117 -4.58 6.37 -3.81
N GLU A 118 -3.30 6.71 -3.95
CA GLU A 118 -2.67 7.06 -5.23
C GLU A 118 -2.69 5.87 -6.20
N SER A 119 -2.28 4.68 -5.75
CA SER A 119 -2.28 3.48 -6.58
C SER A 119 -3.68 3.08 -7.02
N LEU A 120 -4.66 3.16 -6.13
CA LEU A 120 -6.06 2.88 -6.46
C LEU A 120 -6.68 3.96 -7.35
N ALA A 121 -6.35 5.25 -7.15
CA ALA A 121 -6.84 6.35 -7.99
C ALA A 121 -6.49 6.16 -9.46
N ILE A 122 -5.24 5.78 -9.76
CA ILE A 122 -4.78 5.49 -11.14
C ILE A 122 -5.14 4.07 -11.62
N ASN A 123 -5.95 3.37 -10.86
CA ASN A 123 -6.39 2.00 -11.15
C ASN A 123 -5.25 0.98 -11.31
N LYS A 124 -4.14 1.15 -10.57
CA LYS A 124 -3.01 0.21 -10.59
C LYS A 124 -3.36 -1.07 -9.84
N PRO A 125 -3.03 -2.26 -10.36
CA PRO A 125 -3.14 -3.50 -9.59
C PRO A 125 -2.44 -3.35 -8.24
N THR A 126 -3.20 -3.54 -7.15
CA THR A 126 -2.73 -3.25 -5.79
C THR A 126 -3.18 -4.35 -4.83
N LEU A 127 -2.25 -4.87 -4.04
CA LEU A 127 -2.50 -5.69 -2.86
C LEU A 127 -2.20 -4.88 -1.61
N ILE A 128 -2.89 -5.16 -0.53
CA ILE A 128 -2.72 -4.45 0.74
C ILE A 128 -2.52 -5.48 1.86
N LEU A 129 -1.38 -5.44 2.54
CA LEU A 129 -1.16 -6.15 3.78
C LEU A 129 -1.65 -5.29 4.94
N PHE A 130 -2.83 -5.60 5.47
CA PHE A 130 -3.44 -4.86 6.57
C PHE A 130 -3.59 -5.75 7.80
N VAL A 131 -2.54 -5.83 8.60
CA VAL A 131 -2.45 -6.71 9.78
C VAL A 131 -3.21 -6.20 10.99
N HIS A 132 -3.57 -4.92 10.99
CA HIS A 132 -4.28 -4.26 12.09
C HIS A 132 -5.75 -4.70 12.21
N ASP A 133 -6.38 -4.44 13.35
CA ASP A 133 -7.82 -4.65 13.50
C ASP A 133 -8.60 -3.70 12.57
N LEU A 134 -9.65 -4.22 11.94
CA LEU A 134 -10.55 -3.40 11.13
C LEU A 134 -11.31 -2.36 11.95
N ASN A 135 -11.40 -2.54 13.27
CA ASN A 135 -12.04 -1.58 14.16
C ASN A 135 -11.26 -0.27 14.32
N LEU A 136 -9.98 -0.25 13.92
CA LEU A 136 -9.18 0.97 13.83
C LEU A 136 -9.55 1.84 12.62
N LEU A 137 -10.30 1.29 11.66
CA LEU A 137 -10.82 2.05 10.53
C LEU A 137 -12.15 2.71 10.89
N ASN A 138 -12.41 3.91 10.34
CA ASN A 138 -13.73 4.48 10.40
C ASN A 138 -14.77 3.57 9.71
N ASN A 139 -16.03 3.70 10.07
CA ASN A 139 -17.10 2.81 9.62
C ASN A 139 -17.19 2.72 8.08
N ARG A 140 -16.99 3.82 7.38
CA ARG A 140 -17.05 3.87 5.91
C ARG A 140 -15.91 3.07 5.27
N SER A 141 -14.67 3.27 5.71
CA SER A 141 -13.50 2.52 5.24
C SER A 141 -13.60 1.03 5.59
N LYS A 142 -14.08 0.70 6.79
CA LYS A 142 -14.27 -0.68 7.25
C LYS A 142 -15.17 -1.51 6.33
N ILE A 143 -16.25 -0.92 5.81
CA ILE A 143 -17.14 -1.58 4.84
C ILE A 143 -16.38 -1.96 3.57
N TYR A 144 -15.55 -1.06 3.04
CA TYR A 144 -14.75 -1.33 1.84
C TYR A 144 -13.66 -2.36 2.10
N PHE A 145 -12.97 -2.28 3.23
CA PHE A 145 -11.92 -3.24 3.57
C PHE A 145 -12.46 -4.67 3.71
N LYS A 146 -13.64 -4.86 4.30
CA LYS A 146 -14.33 -6.16 4.33
C LYS A 146 -14.60 -6.69 2.90
N LYS A 147 -15.01 -5.83 1.96
CA LYS A 147 -15.19 -6.20 0.55
C LYS A 147 -13.85 -6.51 -0.12
N PHE A 148 -12.81 -5.73 0.14
CA PHE A 148 -11.48 -5.93 -0.42
C PHE A 148 -10.86 -7.25 0.05
N ILE A 149 -11.08 -7.67 1.30
CA ILE A 149 -10.67 -9.00 1.78
C ILE A 149 -11.33 -10.09 0.94
N LYS A 150 -12.66 -10.03 0.75
CA LYS A 150 -13.41 -11.01 -0.06
C LYS A 150 -12.99 -11.03 -1.53
N LEU A 151 -12.44 -9.93 -2.05
CA LEU A 151 -11.96 -9.79 -3.42
C LEU A 151 -10.47 -10.12 -3.59
N GLY A 152 -9.76 -10.49 -2.51
CA GLY A 152 -8.34 -10.78 -2.54
C GLY A 152 -7.45 -9.56 -2.78
N ILE A 153 -7.92 -8.36 -2.45
CA ILE A 153 -7.13 -7.12 -2.51
C ILE A 153 -6.44 -6.87 -1.17
N VAL A 154 -7.14 -7.10 -0.04
CA VAL A 154 -6.61 -6.92 1.31
C VAL A 154 -6.34 -8.27 1.95
N HIS A 155 -5.15 -8.41 2.52
CA HIS A 155 -4.67 -9.59 3.23
C HIS A 155 -4.41 -9.24 4.69
N LYS A 156 -4.86 -10.11 5.58
CA LYS A 156 -4.74 -9.90 7.03
C LYS A 156 -3.48 -10.52 7.62
N THR A 157 -2.83 -11.40 6.86
CA THR A 157 -1.59 -12.09 7.27
C THR A 157 -0.58 -12.16 6.12
N PRO A 158 0.72 -12.25 6.45
CA PRO A 158 1.80 -12.44 5.48
C PRO A 158 1.61 -13.66 4.58
N GLU A 159 1.15 -14.78 5.15
CA GLU A 159 0.93 -16.04 4.44
C GLU A 159 -0.18 -15.89 3.38
N SER A 160 -1.27 -15.20 3.74
CA SER A 160 -2.37 -14.92 2.80
C SER A 160 -1.90 -14.06 1.63
N LEU A 161 -1.04 -13.06 1.90
CA LEU A 161 -0.46 -12.23 0.85
C LEU A 161 0.48 -13.03 -0.04
N LEU A 162 1.37 -13.84 0.54
CA LEU A 162 2.28 -14.68 -0.24
C LEU A 162 1.50 -15.64 -1.14
N LYS A 163 0.51 -16.35 -0.62
CA LYS A 163 -0.35 -17.25 -1.42
C LYS A 163 -0.99 -16.54 -2.60
N MET A 164 -1.43 -15.29 -2.40
CA MET A 164 -1.99 -14.48 -3.48
C MET A 164 -0.93 -14.11 -4.52
N LEU A 165 0.28 -13.76 -4.11
CA LEU A 165 1.39 -13.46 -5.02
C LEU A 165 1.78 -14.69 -5.86
N GLU A 166 1.90 -15.86 -5.24
CA GLU A 166 2.16 -17.12 -5.94
C GLU A 166 1.04 -17.48 -6.96
N THR A 167 -0.22 -17.17 -6.60
CA THR A 167 -1.34 -17.31 -7.54
C THR A 167 -1.21 -16.37 -8.72
N LEU A 168 -0.83 -15.09 -8.48
CA LEU A 168 -0.68 -14.07 -9.51
C LEU A 168 0.59 -14.25 -10.37
N GLU A 169 1.60 -14.95 -9.88
CA GLU A 169 2.78 -15.31 -10.68
C GLU A 169 2.39 -16.17 -11.89
N ASN A 170 1.43 -17.06 -11.71
CA ASN A 170 0.93 -17.97 -12.73
C ASN A 170 -0.32 -17.45 -13.48
N GLN A 171 -0.76 -16.25 -13.22
CA GLN A 171 -1.96 -15.65 -13.81
C GLN A 171 -1.68 -14.29 -14.43
N ASN A 172 -2.54 -13.88 -15.36
CA ASN A 172 -2.51 -12.52 -15.87
C ASN A 172 -3.06 -11.53 -14.82
N ILE A 173 -2.17 -10.74 -14.21
CA ILE A 173 -2.49 -9.76 -13.17
C ILE A 173 -3.54 -8.74 -13.65
N GLU A 174 -3.43 -8.28 -14.90
CA GLU A 174 -4.38 -7.33 -15.47
C GLU A 174 -5.78 -7.94 -15.60
N LYS A 175 -5.87 -9.18 -16.05
CA LYS A 175 -7.14 -9.91 -16.13
C LYS A 175 -7.74 -10.10 -14.74
N TRP A 176 -6.92 -10.48 -13.77
CA TRP A 176 -7.34 -10.60 -12.37
C TRP A 176 -7.84 -9.26 -11.84
N TRP A 177 -7.09 -8.16 -12.05
CA TRP A 177 -7.45 -6.83 -11.55
C TRP A 177 -8.73 -6.29 -12.16
N ASN A 178 -8.92 -6.48 -13.47
CA ASN A 178 -10.04 -5.92 -14.23
C ASN A 178 -11.34 -6.72 -14.14
N LEU A 179 -11.43 -7.75 -13.28
CA LEU A 179 -12.70 -8.44 -13.05
C LEU A 179 -13.81 -7.46 -12.65
N LYS A 180 -14.96 -7.51 -13.33
CA LYS A 180 -16.10 -6.59 -13.18
C LYS A 180 -16.51 -6.38 -11.71
N LYS A 181 -16.62 -7.48 -10.93
CA LYS A 181 -16.98 -7.40 -9.50
C LYS A 181 -15.96 -6.61 -8.68
N ARG A 182 -14.66 -6.68 -9.00
CA ARG A 182 -13.60 -5.95 -8.33
C ARG A 182 -13.64 -4.49 -8.70
N GLN A 183 -13.70 -4.19 -10.01
CA GLN A 183 -13.75 -2.84 -10.53
C GLN A 183 -14.98 -2.06 -10.04
N ASN A 184 -16.13 -2.71 -9.88
CA ASN A 184 -17.34 -2.06 -9.33
C ASN A 184 -17.13 -1.58 -7.88
N VAL A 185 -16.43 -2.35 -7.04
CA VAL A 185 -16.14 -1.94 -5.66
C VAL A 185 -15.06 -0.85 -5.64
N LEU A 186 -14.02 -1.00 -6.48
CA LEU A 186 -12.95 -0.01 -6.61
C LEU A 186 -13.46 1.33 -7.11
N LYS A 187 -14.38 1.35 -8.08
CA LYS A 187 -15.00 2.58 -8.57
C LYS A 187 -15.66 3.36 -7.44
N LYS A 188 -16.51 2.71 -6.65
CA LYS A 188 -17.16 3.34 -5.50
C LYS A 188 -16.16 3.82 -4.44
N TYR A 189 -15.14 3.01 -4.15
CA TYR A 189 -14.08 3.41 -3.22
C TYR A 189 -13.33 4.65 -3.72
N LYS A 190 -13.00 4.71 -5.01
CA LYS A 190 -12.33 5.87 -5.62
C LYS A 190 -13.19 7.13 -5.51
N GLU A 191 -14.47 7.03 -5.81
CA GLU A 191 -15.43 8.14 -5.67
C GLU A 191 -15.47 8.66 -4.23
N ASP A 192 -15.40 7.77 -3.25
CA ASP A 192 -15.47 8.12 -1.83
C ASP A 192 -14.18 8.71 -1.26
N PHE A 193 -13.01 8.19 -1.66
CA PHE A 193 -11.74 8.47 -0.99
C PHE A 193 -10.62 9.01 -1.88
N CYS A 194 -10.68 8.78 -3.20
CA CYS A 194 -9.55 9.09 -4.08
C CYS A 194 -9.83 10.29 -5.00
N ILE A 195 -11.08 10.62 -5.28
CA ILE A 195 -11.44 11.69 -6.21
C ILE A 195 -11.75 12.96 -5.44
N PHE A 196 -10.96 13.98 -5.71
CA PHE A 196 -11.23 15.33 -5.23
C PHE A 196 -12.24 15.99 -6.18
N ASN A 197 -13.49 16.12 -5.75
CA ASN A 197 -14.52 16.82 -6.50
C ASN A 197 -14.47 18.32 -6.13
N LYS A 198 -14.54 19.20 -7.13
CA LYS A 198 -14.59 20.66 -6.91
C LYS A 198 -15.78 21.08 -6.01
N GLU A 199 -16.89 20.36 -6.05
CA GLU A 199 -18.03 20.59 -5.17
C GLU A 199 -17.69 20.33 -3.71
N LYS A 200 -16.96 19.23 -3.40
CA LYS A 200 -16.49 18.95 -2.03
C LYS A 200 -15.53 20.02 -1.49
N ILE A 201 -14.75 20.68 -2.37
CA ILE A 201 -13.91 21.82 -1.96
C ILE A 201 -14.80 23.01 -1.58
N LYS A 202 -15.82 23.32 -2.37
CA LYS A 202 -16.77 24.41 -2.07
C LYS A 202 -17.51 24.17 -0.77
N ASP A 203 -17.89 22.92 -0.50
CA ASP A 203 -18.56 22.56 0.76
C ASP A 203 -17.63 22.71 1.97
N LEU A 204 -16.36 22.30 1.85
CA LEU A 204 -15.34 22.54 2.86
C LEU A 204 -15.08 24.03 3.08
N GLN A 205 -15.03 24.83 2.00
CA GLN A 205 -14.87 26.29 2.11
C GLN A 205 -16.06 26.92 2.82
N LYS A 206 -17.31 26.48 2.56
CA LYS A 206 -18.49 26.94 3.28
C LYS A 206 -18.43 26.63 4.77
N ILE A 207 -17.97 25.39 5.12
CA ILE A 207 -17.84 24.98 6.53
C ILE A 207 -16.80 25.84 7.24
N ILE A 208 -15.66 26.09 6.61
CA ILE A 208 -14.57 26.91 7.19
C ILE A 208 -15.01 28.39 7.34
N ASN A 209 -15.75 28.92 6.38
CA ASN A 209 -16.19 30.32 6.42
C ASN A 209 -17.38 30.53 7.40
N ASN A 210 -18.04 29.47 7.86
CA ASN A 210 -19.14 29.52 8.82
C ASN A 210 -18.72 29.09 10.25
N ALA A 211 -17.44 28.79 10.48
CA ALA A 211 -16.85 28.42 11.78
C ALA A 211 -16.11 29.61 12.37
#